data_e8ee06911267620cba08a49fb9b916cd
#
_entry.id   e8ee06911267620cba08a49fb9b916cd
#
_cell.length_a   1.000
_cell.length_b   1.000
_cell.length_c   1.000
_cell.angle_alpha   90.00
_cell.angle_beta   90.00
_cell.angle_gamma   90.00
#
_symmetry.space_group_name_H-M   'P 1'
#
loop_
_entity.id
_entity.type
_entity.pdbx_description
1 polymer ?
#
loop_
_entity_poly.entity_id
_entity_poly.type
_entity_poly.pdbx_seq_one_letter_code
_entity_poly.pdbx_strand_id
1 'polypeptide(L)'
;MSPVSTAGAHLSDGLILVVEDDPLILEFLCEILQEEGFAVEPQISADAASQFLEQHAPEVGLLLTDITMPGKLNGADLANQFGDRWPDKPIMIMSGFETPKSSGVKHPVSFIKKPWAVGQLLDCVQRALQST
;
A
#
# COMPACT_ATOMS: atom_id res chain seq x y z
N MET A 1 -10.44 15.91 -22.83
CA MET A 1 -10.10 15.54 -22.14
C MET A 1 -10.42 14.54 -21.73
N SER A 2 -10.56 14.28 -21.70
CA SER A 2 -10.63 13.64 -21.31
C SER A 2 -10.40 12.38 -20.90
N PRO A 3 -10.02 11.54 -21.47
CA PRO A 3 -9.67 10.27 -20.93
C PRO A 3 -8.71 10.41 -19.82
N VAL A 4 -8.13 11.50 -19.88
CA VAL A 4 -7.30 11.94 -18.81
C VAL A 4 -8.04 12.01 -17.52
N SER A 5 -9.34 12.14 -17.59
CA SER A 5 -10.13 12.33 -16.39
C SER A 5 -10.04 11.15 -15.43
N THR A 6 -9.85 9.92 -15.92
CA THR A 6 -9.71 8.78 -15.05
C THR A 6 -8.42 8.88 -14.22
N ALA A 7 -7.32 9.15 -14.88
CA ALA A 7 -6.05 9.32 -14.20
C ALA A 7 -6.11 10.50 -13.24
N GLY A 8 -6.73 11.59 -13.68
CA GLY A 8 -6.87 12.77 -12.83
C GLY A 8 -7.69 12.49 -11.57
N ALA A 9 -8.73 11.65 -11.69
CA ALA A 9 -9.55 11.31 -10.54
C ALA A 9 -8.75 10.59 -9.48
N HIS A 10 -7.84 9.70 -9.87
CA HIS A 10 -7.03 8.95 -8.91
C HIS A 10 -5.89 9.77 -8.34
N LEU A 11 -5.42 10.76 -9.05
CA LEU A 11 -4.36 11.61 -8.54
C LEU A 11 -4.77 12.36 -7.28
N SER A 12 -6.05 12.65 -7.13
CA SER A 12 -6.54 13.34 -5.94
C SER A 12 -6.47 12.47 -4.68
N ASP A 13 -6.28 11.17 -4.82
CA ASP A 13 -6.16 10.24 -3.70
C ASP A 13 -4.75 10.22 -3.12
N GLY A 14 -3.81 10.92 -3.73
CA GLY A 14 -2.43 10.94 -3.28
C GLY A 14 -1.64 9.76 -3.80
N LEU A 15 -0.45 9.58 -3.24
CA LEU A 15 0.42 8.47 -3.61
C LEU A 15 -0.02 7.18 -2.94
N ILE A 16 0.08 6.08 -3.67
CA ILE A 16 0.05 4.76 -3.05
C ILE A 16 1.50 4.37 -2.78
N LEU A 17 1.85 4.24 -1.51
CA LEU A 17 3.18 3.81 -1.10
C LEU A 17 3.17 2.28 -1.15
N VAL A 18 3.89 1.71 -2.11
CA VAL A 18 3.92 0.26 -2.37
C VAL A 18 5.22 -0.30 -1.82
N VAL A 19 5.11 -1.24 -0.87
CA VAL A 19 6.28 -1.79 -0.20
C VAL A 19 6.32 -3.30 -0.40
N GLU A 20 7.35 -3.77 -1.10
CA GLU A 20 7.50 -5.16 -1.47
C GLU A 20 8.99 -5.43 -1.71
N ASP A 21 9.53 -6.47 -1.07
CA ASP A 21 10.96 -6.75 -1.16
C ASP A 21 11.38 -7.49 -2.43
N ASP A 22 10.44 -8.12 -3.13
CA ASP A 22 10.73 -8.76 -4.41
C ASP A 22 10.64 -7.70 -5.51
N PRO A 23 11.75 -7.36 -6.18
CA PRO A 23 11.73 -6.28 -7.17
C PRO A 23 10.81 -6.54 -8.36
N LEU A 24 10.64 -7.78 -8.75
CA LEU A 24 9.76 -8.12 -9.87
C LEU A 24 8.29 -7.92 -9.50
N ILE A 25 7.94 -8.34 -8.29
CA ILE A 25 6.57 -8.16 -7.80
C ILE A 25 6.30 -6.68 -7.58
N LEU A 26 7.26 -5.95 -7.04
CA LEU A 26 7.13 -4.51 -6.84
C LEU A 26 6.88 -3.79 -8.16
N GLU A 27 7.65 -4.12 -9.18
CA GLU A 27 7.49 -3.52 -10.51
C GLU A 27 6.11 -3.84 -11.08
N PHE A 28 5.67 -5.09 -10.95
CA PHE A 28 4.38 -5.52 -11.45
C PHE A 28 3.23 -4.78 -10.75
N LEU A 29 3.31 -4.66 -9.42
CA LEU A 29 2.31 -3.92 -8.66
C LEU A 29 2.22 -2.47 -9.12
N CYS A 30 3.37 -1.84 -9.29
CA CYS A 30 3.40 -0.44 -9.72
C CYS A 30 2.81 -0.27 -11.11
N GLU A 31 3.11 -1.19 -12.02
CA GLU A 31 2.55 -1.12 -13.38
C GLU A 31 1.02 -1.25 -13.38
N ILE A 32 0.50 -2.19 -12.60
CA ILE A 32 -0.94 -2.40 -12.50
C ILE A 32 -1.62 -1.13 -12.00
N LEU A 33 -1.08 -0.56 -10.94
CA LEU A 33 -1.70 0.61 -10.32
C LEU A 33 -1.59 1.85 -11.20
N GLN A 34 -0.44 2.03 -11.85
CA GLN A 34 -0.24 3.16 -12.75
C GLN A 34 -1.16 3.09 -13.96
N GLU A 35 -1.41 1.90 -14.48
CA GLU A 35 -2.33 1.72 -15.60
C GLU A 35 -3.75 2.12 -15.23
N GLU A 36 -4.10 2.02 -13.96
CA GLU A 36 -5.41 2.46 -13.47
C GLU A 36 -5.46 3.95 -13.14
N GLY A 37 -4.35 4.65 -13.32
CA GLY A 37 -4.30 6.09 -13.10
C GLY A 37 -3.82 6.50 -11.71
N PHE A 38 -3.39 5.56 -10.87
CA PHE A 38 -2.86 5.89 -9.54
C PHE A 38 -1.41 6.36 -9.64
N ALA A 39 -1.05 7.30 -8.77
CA ALA A 39 0.34 7.67 -8.56
C ALA A 39 0.93 6.73 -7.51
N VAL A 40 2.11 6.19 -7.75
CA VAL A 40 2.72 5.22 -6.86
C VAL A 40 4.14 5.62 -6.48
N GLU A 41 4.52 5.22 -5.28
CA GLU A 41 5.90 5.35 -4.80
C GLU A 41 6.36 3.95 -4.39
N PRO A 42 7.30 3.35 -5.14
CA PRO A 42 7.80 2.02 -4.77
C PRO A 42 8.89 2.11 -3.72
N GLN A 43 8.85 1.18 -2.75
CA GLN A 43 9.93 1.01 -1.79
C GLN A 43 10.18 -0.48 -1.62
N ILE A 44 11.45 -0.86 -1.55
CA ILE A 44 11.86 -2.25 -1.56
C ILE A 44 11.93 -2.87 -0.15
N SER A 45 11.75 -2.05 0.88
CA SER A 45 11.76 -2.52 2.26
C SER A 45 10.93 -1.62 3.15
N ALA A 46 10.55 -2.16 4.30
CA ALA A 46 9.82 -1.36 5.30
C ALA A 46 10.71 -0.24 5.85
N ASP A 47 12.01 -0.50 5.98
CA ASP A 47 12.95 0.52 6.45
C ASP A 47 13.00 1.70 5.47
N ALA A 48 13.10 1.41 4.17
CA ALA A 48 13.13 2.46 3.15
C ALA A 48 11.80 3.22 3.11
N ALA A 49 10.68 2.51 3.26
CA ALA A 49 9.37 3.15 3.30
C ALA A 49 9.24 4.07 4.51
N SER A 50 9.74 3.63 5.66
CA SER A 50 9.72 4.46 6.86
C SER A 50 10.50 5.76 6.65
N GLN A 51 11.65 5.67 6.01
CA GLN A 51 12.46 6.86 5.69
C GLN A 51 11.74 7.80 4.74
N PHE A 52 11.09 7.24 3.72
CA PHE A 52 10.31 8.05 2.79
C PHE A 52 9.21 8.82 3.51
N LEU A 53 8.55 8.17 4.46
CA LEU A 53 7.46 8.78 5.20
C LEU A 53 7.91 9.94 6.09
N GLU A 54 9.19 9.96 6.49
CA GLU A 54 9.71 11.06 7.31
C GLU A 54 9.54 12.41 6.61
N GLN A 55 9.61 12.43 5.29
CA GLN A 55 9.56 13.68 4.54
C GLN A 55 8.31 13.80 3.66
N HIS A 56 7.65 12.70 3.34
CA HIS A 56 6.62 12.69 2.31
C HIS A 56 5.28 12.15 2.78
N ALA A 57 5.08 11.94 4.08
CA ALA A 57 3.84 11.37 4.59
C ALA A 57 2.58 12.12 4.13
N PRO A 58 2.58 13.47 4.07
CA PRO A 58 1.37 14.17 3.63
C PRO A 58 0.94 13.81 2.21
N GLU A 59 1.86 13.34 1.38
CA GLU A 59 1.55 13.00 -0.01
C GLU A 59 0.97 11.60 -0.16
N VAL A 60 1.10 10.75 0.88
CA VAL A 60 0.67 9.36 0.82
C VAL A 60 -0.81 9.24 1.16
N GLY A 61 -1.57 8.63 0.25
CA GLY A 61 -2.99 8.40 0.46
C GLY A 61 -3.34 6.98 0.87
N LEU A 62 -2.42 6.03 0.62
CA LEU A 62 -2.65 4.62 0.95
C LEU A 62 -1.30 3.93 1.14
N LEU A 63 -1.17 3.14 2.19
CA LEU A 63 -0.03 2.25 2.36
C LEU A 63 -0.44 0.85 1.91
N LEU A 64 0.27 0.30 0.94
CA LEU A 64 0.10 -1.07 0.45
C LEU A 64 1.40 -1.81 0.68
N THR A 65 1.44 -2.74 1.62
CA THR A 65 2.68 -3.40 2.00
C THR A 65 2.52 -4.91 2.13
N ASP A 66 3.57 -5.64 1.75
CA ASP A 66 3.72 -7.04 2.13
C ASP A 66 4.05 -7.08 3.62
N ILE A 67 3.70 -8.17 4.28
CA ILE A 67 3.90 -8.26 5.71
C ILE A 67 5.27 -8.80 6.08
N THR A 68 5.76 -9.79 5.36
CA THR A 68 7.04 -10.43 5.68
C THR A 68 8.14 -9.90 4.77
N MET A 69 9.07 -9.15 5.35
CA MET A 69 10.19 -8.56 4.61
C MET A 69 11.43 -8.58 5.49
N PRO A 70 12.64 -8.68 4.89
CA PRO A 70 13.87 -8.62 5.68
C PRO A 70 14.16 -7.19 6.16
N GLY A 71 15.01 -7.06 7.15
CA GLY A 71 15.42 -5.78 7.69
C GLY A 71 14.97 -5.61 9.14
N LYS A 72 15.15 -4.40 9.66
CA LYS A 72 14.77 -4.09 11.04
C LYS A 72 13.26 -4.04 11.22
N LEU A 73 12.57 -3.58 10.19
CA LEU A 73 11.11 -3.47 10.21
C LEU A 73 10.52 -4.46 9.23
N ASN A 74 9.40 -5.06 9.59
CA ASN A 74 8.60 -5.81 8.63
C ASN A 74 7.35 -4.99 8.29
N GLY A 75 6.47 -5.56 7.46
CA GLY A 75 5.27 -4.84 7.03
C GLY A 75 4.30 -4.57 8.18
N ALA A 76 4.23 -5.46 9.18
CA ALA A 76 3.37 -5.23 10.34
C ALA A 76 3.89 -4.06 11.18
N ASP A 77 5.21 -4.00 11.39
CA ASP A 77 5.82 -2.88 12.11
C ASP A 77 5.56 -1.56 11.40
N LEU A 78 5.74 -1.56 10.07
CA LEU A 78 5.50 -0.38 9.27
C LEU A 78 4.04 0.06 9.35
N ALA A 79 3.11 -0.89 9.24
CA ALA A 79 1.68 -0.60 9.30
C ALA A 79 1.31 0.00 10.66
N ASN A 80 1.87 -0.54 11.75
CA ASN A 80 1.61 -0.01 13.08
C ASN A 80 2.16 1.40 13.25
N GLN A 81 3.37 1.66 12.79
CA GLN A 81 3.95 3.01 12.84
C GLN A 81 3.11 4.00 12.02
N PHE A 82 2.71 3.59 10.83
CA PHE A 82 1.92 4.43 9.95
C PHE A 82 0.56 4.73 10.58
N GLY A 83 -0.12 3.71 11.10
CA GLY A 83 -1.42 3.88 11.73
C GLY A 83 -1.37 4.71 13.00
N ASP A 84 -0.29 4.59 13.78
CA ASP A 84 -0.13 5.39 15.00
C ASP A 84 0.01 6.87 14.67
N ARG A 85 0.67 7.20 13.57
CA ARG A 85 0.94 8.59 13.22
C ARG A 85 -0.14 9.19 12.31
N TRP A 86 -0.75 8.38 11.47
CA TRP A 86 -1.76 8.87 10.50
C TRP A 86 -2.97 7.95 10.51
N PRO A 87 -3.74 7.97 11.61
CA PRO A 87 -4.85 6.99 11.78
C PRO A 87 -5.97 7.12 10.77
N ASP A 88 -6.05 8.24 10.07
CA ASP A 88 -7.09 8.45 9.07
C ASP A 88 -6.71 7.92 7.69
N LYS A 89 -5.46 7.51 7.49
CA LYS A 89 -5.03 7.02 6.19
C LYS A 89 -5.20 5.51 6.11
N PRO A 90 -5.71 4.99 4.97
CA PRO A 90 -5.95 3.56 4.84
C PRO A 90 -4.66 2.77 4.69
N ILE A 91 -4.72 1.52 5.16
CA ILE A 91 -3.60 0.58 5.09
C ILE A 91 -4.12 -0.72 4.48
N MET A 92 -3.35 -1.27 3.56
CA MET A 92 -3.67 -2.52 2.91
C MET A 92 -2.47 -3.45 3.02
N ILE A 93 -2.72 -4.67 3.50
CA ILE A 93 -1.67 -5.66 3.76
C ILE A 93 -1.81 -6.82 2.79
N MET A 94 -0.70 -7.21 2.17
CA MET A 94 -0.63 -8.43 1.36
C MET A 94 0.02 -9.53 2.20
N SER A 95 -0.61 -10.69 2.28
CA SER A 95 -0.14 -11.75 3.15
C SER A 95 -0.43 -13.13 2.57
N GLY A 96 0.55 -14.05 2.72
CA GLY A 96 0.38 -15.45 2.29
C GLY A 96 -0.14 -16.33 3.39
N PHE A 97 0.30 -16.11 4.61
CA PHE A 97 0.00 -17.00 5.74
C PHE A 97 -0.69 -16.31 6.90
N GLU A 98 -0.36 -15.05 7.13
CA GLU A 98 -0.87 -14.34 8.29
C GLU A 98 -2.34 -14.02 8.15
N THR A 99 -3.02 -13.94 9.28
CA THR A 99 -4.38 -13.44 9.36
C THR A 99 -4.33 -12.10 10.08
N PRO A 100 -5.42 -11.34 10.09
CA PRO A 100 -5.44 -10.10 10.88
C PRO A 100 -5.00 -10.33 12.32
N LYS A 101 -5.39 -11.44 12.93
CA LYS A 101 -5.01 -11.75 14.32
C LYS A 101 -3.54 -12.11 14.45
N SER A 102 -3.01 -12.93 13.53
CA SER A 102 -1.64 -13.44 13.67
C SER A 102 -0.59 -12.46 13.13
N SER A 103 -1.00 -11.40 12.44
CA SER A 103 -0.09 -10.50 11.76
C SER A 103 0.68 -9.58 12.71
N GLY A 104 0.12 -9.26 13.85
CA GLY A 104 0.67 -8.27 14.77
C GLY A 104 0.25 -6.85 14.45
N VAL A 105 -0.58 -6.64 13.43
CA VAL A 105 -1.09 -5.32 13.08
C VAL A 105 -2.19 -4.93 14.05
N LYS A 106 -2.07 -3.74 14.64
CA LYS A 106 -2.98 -3.27 15.69
C LYS A 106 -4.06 -2.31 15.20
N HIS A 107 -3.96 -1.86 13.96
CA HIS A 107 -4.90 -0.89 13.39
C HIS A 107 -5.85 -1.59 12.43
N PRO A 108 -7.03 -0.99 12.15
CA PRO A 108 -7.90 -1.52 11.11
C PRO A 108 -7.19 -1.44 9.77
N VAL A 109 -7.10 -2.56 9.09
CA VAL A 109 -6.45 -2.62 7.79
C VAL A 109 -7.24 -3.54 6.88
N SER A 110 -7.04 -3.38 5.57
CA SER A 110 -7.56 -4.31 4.59
C SER A 110 -6.51 -5.38 4.34
N PHE A 111 -6.92 -6.65 4.35
CA PHE A 111 -6.02 -7.75 4.02
C PHE A 111 -6.38 -8.30 2.65
N ILE A 112 -5.35 -8.56 1.84
CA ILE A 112 -5.52 -9.30 0.61
C ILE A 112 -4.58 -10.50 0.67
N LYS A 113 -5.13 -11.68 0.44
CA LYS A 113 -4.36 -12.92 0.57
C LYS A 113 -3.63 -13.23 -0.72
N LYS A 114 -2.38 -13.64 -0.61
CA LYS A 114 -1.59 -14.11 -1.76
C LYS A 114 -1.91 -15.58 -2.04
N PRO A 115 -1.96 -16.01 -3.28
CA PRO A 115 -1.86 -15.18 -4.48
C PRO A 115 -3.18 -14.45 -4.77
N TRP A 116 -3.09 -13.25 -5.30
CA TRP A 116 -4.27 -12.45 -5.65
C TRP A 116 -4.34 -12.26 -7.16
N ALA A 117 -5.55 -12.06 -7.65
CA ALA A 117 -5.77 -11.69 -9.05
C ALA A 117 -5.72 -10.18 -9.20
N VAL A 118 -5.36 -9.70 -10.39
CA VAL A 118 -5.24 -8.25 -10.66
C VAL A 118 -6.55 -7.53 -10.32
N GLY A 119 -7.68 -8.08 -10.76
CA GLY A 119 -8.99 -7.45 -10.48
C GLY A 119 -9.29 -7.39 -8.99
N GLN A 120 -8.90 -8.41 -8.24
CA GLN A 120 -9.08 -8.46 -6.80
C GLN A 120 -8.25 -7.36 -6.12
N LEU A 121 -7.00 -7.20 -6.54
CA LEU A 121 -6.13 -6.17 -6.00
C LEU A 121 -6.70 -4.78 -6.25
N LEU A 122 -7.09 -4.50 -7.49
CA LEU A 122 -7.61 -3.19 -7.85
C LEU A 122 -8.91 -2.88 -7.12
N ASP A 123 -9.79 -3.87 -6.98
CA ASP A 123 -11.03 -3.69 -6.25
C ASP A 123 -10.77 -3.35 -4.78
N CYS A 124 -9.82 -4.05 -4.16
CA CYS A 124 -9.46 -3.80 -2.77
C CYS A 124 -8.86 -2.40 -2.59
N VAL A 125 -8.00 -1.98 -3.51
CA VAL A 125 -7.39 -0.65 -3.46
C VAL A 125 -8.47 0.42 -3.55
N GLN A 126 -9.39 0.28 -4.51
CA GLN A 126 -10.44 1.26 -4.69
C GLN A 126 -11.34 1.35 -3.46
N ARG A 127 -11.69 0.20 -2.88
CA ARG A 127 -12.52 0.20 -1.67
C ARG A 127 -11.80 0.82 -0.49
N ALA A 128 -10.52 0.57 -0.34
CA ALA A 128 -9.74 1.16 0.75
C ALA A 128 -9.72 2.68 0.65
N LEU A 129 -9.56 3.20 -0.55
CA LEU A 129 -9.54 4.64 -0.76
C LEU A 129 -10.90 5.28 -0.56
N GLN A 130 -11.96 4.57 -0.89
CA GLN A 130 -13.32 5.09 -0.74
C GLN A 130 -13.80 5.09 0.70
N SER A 131 -13.26 4.21 1.54
CA SER A 131 -13.72 4.06 2.90
C SER A 131 -13.19 5.13 3.84
N THR A 132 -12.34 5.99 3.34
CA THR A 132 -11.84 7.13 4.12
C THR A 132 -12.54 8.43 3.69
#